data_9dbcaea940d8cf63c9bb2dc07fb1e98b
#
_entry.id   9dbcaea940d8cf63c9bb2dc07fb1e98b
#
_cell.length_a   1.000
_cell.length_b   1.000
_cell.length_c   1.000
_cell.angle_alpha   90.00
_cell.angle_beta   90.00
_cell.angle_gamma   90.00
#
_symmetry.space_group_name_H-M   'P 1'
#
loop_
_entity.id
_entity.type
_entity.pdbx_description
1 polymer ?
#
loop_
_entity_poly.entity_id
_entity_poly.type
_entity_poly.pdbx_seq_one_letter_code
_entity_poly.pdbx_strand_id
1 'polypeptide(L)'
;MDQASEGRSKVLFMDDDPARGASFLAEYPDAVWVQTAEDCIAHLAEPWDEVHLDHDLGGDVFVDFERDDCGMAVVRWLCAQPRAHLAKTWFFVHTHNLNAACLMVLHLEVMGYEVRVRPFGAALAQPARPGRLRSLAGRAIRWLRSGDKRRMAPVDDGDRVGASEGHEPVDLKSGGPGPGGDR
;
A
#
# COMPACT_ATOMS: atom_id res chain seq x y z
N MET A 1 -27.27 -32.52 18.24
CA MET A 1 -27.62 -31.69 17.06
C MET A 1 -26.71 -30.47 17.10
N ASP A 2 -25.52 -30.62 16.53
CA ASP A 2 -24.57 -29.50 16.39
C ASP A 2 -25.12 -28.59 15.32
N GLN A 3 -25.59 -27.40 15.71
CA GLN A 3 -25.78 -26.32 14.77
C GLN A 3 -24.37 -25.90 14.31
N ALA A 4 -24.07 -26.25 13.08
CA ALA A 4 -22.90 -25.73 12.40
C ALA A 4 -22.87 -24.21 12.59
N SER A 5 -21.83 -23.69 13.23
CA SER A 5 -21.53 -22.27 13.28
C SER A 5 -21.31 -21.86 11.83
N GLU A 6 -22.35 -21.29 11.21
CA GLU A 6 -22.19 -20.59 9.93
C GLU A 6 -21.02 -19.63 10.12
N GLY A 7 -19.94 -19.88 9.40
CA GLY A 7 -18.64 -19.28 9.61
C GLY A 7 -18.69 -17.76 9.52
N ARG A 8 -18.75 -17.10 10.69
CA ARG A 8 -18.46 -15.67 10.77
C ARG A 8 -17.00 -15.46 10.41
N SER A 9 -16.74 -14.49 9.54
CA SER A 9 -15.38 -14.13 9.17
C SER A 9 -14.58 -13.72 10.41
N LYS A 10 -13.39 -14.30 10.59
CA LYS A 10 -12.45 -13.90 11.65
C LYS A 10 -11.72 -12.65 11.19
N VAL A 11 -12.02 -11.52 11.85
CA VAL A 11 -11.55 -10.19 11.44
C VAL A 11 -10.60 -9.60 12.47
N LEU A 12 -9.42 -9.13 12.02
CA LEU A 12 -8.47 -8.36 12.81
C LEU A 12 -8.49 -6.91 12.32
N PHE A 13 -8.60 -5.95 13.23
CA PHE A 13 -8.60 -4.53 12.93
C PHE A 13 -7.54 -3.81 13.77
N MET A 14 -6.64 -3.10 13.11
CA MET A 14 -5.59 -2.29 13.74
C MET A 14 -5.83 -0.82 13.45
N ASP A 15 -6.08 -0.06 14.50
CA ASP A 15 -6.30 1.38 14.49
C ASP A 15 -6.24 1.92 15.92
N ASP A 16 -5.60 3.03 16.16
CA ASP A 16 -5.46 3.62 17.49
C ASP A 16 -6.57 4.63 17.85
N ASP A 17 -7.40 5.05 16.88
CA ASP A 17 -8.51 5.98 17.10
C ASP A 17 -9.72 5.26 17.72
N PRO A 18 -10.12 5.61 18.99
CA PRO A 18 -11.24 4.96 19.64
C PRO A 18 -12.58 5.16 18.92
N ALA A 19 -12.77 6.28 18.22
CA ALA A 19 -14.02 6.54 17.51
C ALA A 19 -14.12 5.67 16.25
N ARG A 20 -13.01 5.49 15.52
CA ARG A 20 -12.94 4.56 14.40
C ARG A 20 -13.08 3.11 14.87
N GLY A 21 -12.42 2.74 15.99
CA GLY A 21 -12.57 1.43 16.61
C GLY A 21 -14.01 1.11 16.97
N ALA A 22 -14.70 2.01 17.66
CA ALA A 22 -16.11 1.84 18.03
C ALA A 22 -17.01 1.71 16.80
N SER A 23 -16.77 2.52 15.75
CA SER A 23 -17.53 2.45 14.51
C SER A 23 -17.32 1.13 13.78
N PHE A 24 -16.07 0.64 13.73
CA PHE A 24 -15.72 -0.63 13.11
C PHE A 24 -16.37 -1.80 13.85
N LEU A 25 -16.31 -1.84 15.18
CA LEU A 25 -16.91 -2.88 15.99
C LEU A 25 -18.45 -2.88 15.91
N ALA A 26 -19.09 -1.74 15.64
CA ALA A 26 -20.53 -1.70 15.38
C ALA A 26 -20.90 -2.45 14.08
N GLU A 27 -20.02 -2.48 13.09
CA GLU A 27 -20.22 -3.23 11.83
C GLU A 27 -19.72 -4.68 11.94
N TYR A 28 -18.60 -4.89 12.66
CA TYR A 28 -17.96 -6.19 12.87
C TYR A 28 -17.88 -6.51 14.37
N PRO A 29 -18.98 -6.94 15.01
CA PRO A 29 -19.03 -7.09 16.47
C PRO A 29 -18.06 -8.13 17.04
N ASP A 30 -17.65 -9.09 16.23
CA ASP A 30 -16.75 -10.18 16.63
C ASP A 30 -15.29 -9.90 16.20
N ALA A 31 -14.97 -8.71 15.66
CA ALA A 31 -13.62 -8.36 15.27
C ALA A 31 -12.71 -8.19 16.49
N VAL A 32 -11.47 -8.61 16.35
CA VAL A 32 -10.41 -8.30 17.31
C VAL A 32 -9.82 -6.94 16.93
N TRP A 33 -9.95 -5.97 17.82
CA TRP A 33 -9.39 -4.64 17.66
C TRP A 33 -8.12 -4.48 18.47
N VAL A 34 -7.04 -4.06 17.79
CA VAL A 34 -5.74 -3.77 18.38
C VAL A 34 -5.31 -2.35 18.00
N GLN A 35 -4.50 -1.71 18.86
CA GLN A 35 -4.15 -0.29 18.71
C GLN A 35 -2.67 -0.06 18.38
N THR A 36 -1.88 -1.13 18.32
CA THR A 36 -0.44 -1.05 18.07
C THR A 36 -0.02 -2.02 16.97
N ALA A 37 1.07 -1.70 16.28
CA ALA A 37 1.68 -2.59 15.30
C ALA A 37 2.18 -3.89 15.96
N GLU A 38 2.72 -3.82 17.17
CA GLU A 38 3.21 -4.98 17.93
C GLU A 38 2.09 -5.98 18.25
N ASP A 39 0.96 -5.48 18.77
CA ASP A 39 -0.20 -6.33 19.05
C ASP A 39 -0.77 -6.95 17.78
N CYS A 40 -0.83 -6.17 16.69
CA CYS A 40 -1.27 -6.69 15.40
C CYS A 40 -0.37 -7.84 14.92
N ILE A 41 0.96 -7.67 14.98
CA ILE A 41 1.93 -8.70 14.61
C ILE A 41 1.76 -9.95 15.49
N ALA A 42 1.52 -9.79 16.79
CA ALA A 42 1.28 -10.92 17.68
C ALA A 42 0.04 -11.72 17.27
N HIS A 43 -1.07 -11.04 16.91
CA HIS A 43 -2.28 -11.67 16.44
C HIS A 43 -2.15 -12.32 15.06
N LEU A 44 -1.28 -11.79 14.18
CA LEU A 44 -1.01 -12.37 12.86
C LEU A 44 -0.24 -13.71 12.90
N ALA A 45 0.12 -14.22 14.07
CA ALA A 45 0.60 -15.60 14.24
C ALA A 45 -0.50 -16.64 13.94
N GLU A 46 -1.78 -16.26 13.98
CA GLU A 46 -2.94 -17.10 13.69
C GLU A 46 -3.54 -16.79 12.30
N PRO A 47 -4.37 -17.70 11.74
CA PRO A 47 -5.10 -17.45 10.50
C PRO A 47 -6.25 -16.47 10.71
N TRP A 48 -6.46 -15.60 9.70
CA TRP A 48 -7.53 -14.61 9.63
C TRP A 48 -8.18 -14.64 8.25
N ASP A 49 -9.49 -14.32 8.20
CA ASP A 49 -10.17 -14.13 6.92
C ASP A 49 -9.94 -12.71 6.39
N GLU A 50 -10.00 -11.71 7.27
CA GLU A 50 -9.80 -10.31 6.93
C GLU A 50 -8.88 -9.63 7.96
N VAL A 51 -7.96 -8.80 7.48
CA VAL A 51 -7.06 -7.97 8.29
C VAL A 51 -7.13 -6.55 7.79
N HIS A 52 -7.49 -5.63 8.67
CA HIS A 52 -7.68 -4.22 8.40
C HIS A 52 -6.57 -3.42 9.08
N LEU A 53 -5.83 -2.63 8.30
CA LEU A 53 -4.63 -1.93 8.76
C LEU A 53 -4.76 -0.43 8.55
N ASP A 54 -4.67 0.36 9.62
CA ASP A 54 -4.30 1.78 9.50
C ASP A 54 -2.77 1.91 9.44
N HIS A 55 -2.29 3.02 8.90
CA HIS A 55 -0.86 3.34 8.87
C HIS A 55 -0.45 4.29 9.99
N ASP A 56 -1.21 5.38 10.16
CA ASP A 56 -0.87 6.45 11.08
C ASP A 56 -1.38 6.10 12.48
N LEU A 57 -0.48 5.63 13.35
CA LEU A 57 -0.77 5.20 14.72
C LEU A 57 -0.14 6.16 15.73
N GLY A 58 -0.63 6.11 16.99
CA GLY A 58 -0.11 6.91 18.10
C GLY A 58 -0.65 8.35 18.13
N GLY A 59 -1.76 8.62 17.44
CA GLY A 59 -2.37 9.95 17.36
C GLY A 59 -1.65 10.91 16.43
N ASP A 60 -0.59 10.46 15.75
CA ASP A 60 0.14 11.22 14.75
C ASP A 60 -0.52 11.11 13.38
N VAL A 61 -0.32 12.09 12.50
CA VAL A 61 -0.76 12.07 11.10
C VAL A 61 0.45 12.18 10.17
N PHE A 62 0.38 11.50 9.02
CA PHE A 62 1.48 11.41 8.06
C PHE A 62 2.78 10.88 8.68
N VAL A 63 2.63 9.80 9.46
CA VAL A 63 3.73 9.11 10.12
C VAL A 63 4.74 8.61 9.09
N ASP A 64 6.03 8.72 9.43
CA ASP A 64 7.10 8.19 8.61
C ASP A 64 6.97 6.66 8.50
N PHE A 65 6.97 6.16 7.27
CA PHE A 65 6.80 4.73 6.98
C PHE A 65 8.01 3.87 7.39
N GLU A 66 9.14 4.46 7.80
CA GLU A 66 10.30 3.74 8.35
C GLU A 66 10.16 3.43 9.85
N ARG A 67 9.24 4.08 10.56
CA ARG A 67 9.00 3.83 11.99
C ARG A 67 8.54 2.40 12.25
N ASP A 68 8.87 1.88 13.43
CA ASP A 68 8.52 0.51 13.84
C ASP A 68 7.16 0.42 14.56
N ASP A 69 6.52 1.57 14.85
CA ASP A 69 5.25 1.69 15.54
C ASP A 69 4.10 2.16 14.63
N CYS A 70 4.21 1.98 13.33
CA CYS A 70 3.21 2.34 12.33
C CYS A 70 2.74 1.11 11.51
N GLY A 71 1.70 1.27 10.68
CA GLY A 71 1.19 0.18 9.86
C GLY A 71 2.20 -0.43 8.90
N MET A 72 3.21 0.35 8.46
CA MET A 72 4.29 -0.18 7.63
C MET A 72 5.17 -1.21 8.38
N ALA A 73 5.27 -1.16 9.71
CA ALA A 73 5.97 -2.17 10.49
C ALA A 73 5.32 -3.54 10.33
N VAL A 74 3.98 -3.60 10.36
CA VAL A 74 3.23 -4.84 10.10
C VAL A 74 3.49 -5.37 8.70
N VAL A 75 3.47 -4.48 7.68
CA VAL A 75 3.74 -4.84 6.29
C VAL A 75 5.17 -5.37 6.13
N ARG A 76 6.19 -4.70 6.71
CA ARG A 76 7.57 -5.20 6.69
C ARG A 76 7.68 -6.59 7.33
N TRP A 77 7.00 -6.82 8.45
CA TRP A 77 6.97 -8.14 9.11
C TRP A 77 6.34 -9.22 8.22
N LEU A 78 5.23 -8.91 7.53
CA LEU A 78 4.60 -9.82 6.56
C LEU A 78 5.51 -10.13 5.37
N CYS A 79 6.31 -9.14 4.94
CA CYS A 79 7.22 -9.27 3.81
C CYS A 79 8.54 -9.98 4.14
N ALA A 80 8.94 -10.02 5.42
CA ALA A 80 10.20 -10.63 5.84
C ALA A 80 10.27 -12.13 5.51
N GLN A 81 9.11 -12.82 5.53
CA GLN A 81 9.01 -14.24 5.13
C GLN A 81 7.56 -14.59 4.77
N PRO A 82 7.32 -15.53 3.84
CA PRO A 82 5.99 -15.98 3.49
C PRO A 82 5.22 -16.55 4.70
N ARG A 83 3.95 -16.16 4.85
CA ARG A 83 3.04 -16.64 5.90
C ARG A 83 1.96 -17.51 5.27
N ALA A 84 2.19 -18.81 5.19
CA ALA A 84 1.30 -19.74 4.48
C ALA A 84 -0.13 -19.73 5.05
N HIS A 85 -0.29 -19.54 6.38
CA HIS A 85 -1.60 -19.49 7.04
C HIS A 85 -2.39 -18.22 6.70
N LEU A 86 -1.72 -17.15 6.21
CA LEU A 86 -2.34 -15.90 5.76
C LEU A 86 -2.50 -15.82 4.23
N ALA A 87 -2.18 -16.89 3.49
CA ALA A 87 -2.20 -16.88 2.02
C ALA A 87 -3.59 -16.66 1.40
N LYS A 88 -4.66 -16.82 2.19
CA LYS A 88 -6.06 -16.59 1.77
C LYS A 88 -6.70 -15.39 2.46
N THR A 89 -5.96 -14.72 3.32
CA THR A 89 -6.41 -13.54 4.07
C THR A 89 -6.57 -12.36 3.12
N TRP A 90 -7.66 -11.62 3.27
CA TRP A 90 -7.86 -10.33 2.65
C TRP A 90 -7.28 -9.22 3.53
N PHE A 91 -6.41 -8.41 2.96
CA PHE A 91 -5.87 -7.23 3.63
C PHE A 91 -6.58 -5.97 3.14
N PHE A 92 -6.97 -5.11 4.07
CA PHE A 92 -7.59 -3.81 3.80
C PHE A 92 -6.74 -2.70 4.41
N VAL A 93 -6.34 -1.73 3.59
CA VAL A 93 -5.57 -0.56 4.03
C VAL A 93 -6.52 0.62 4.19
N HIS A 94 -6.62 1.15 5.39
CA HIS A 94 -7.60 2.19 5.76
C HIS A 94 -7.02 3.61 5.86
N THR A 95 -5.73 3.80 5.73
CA THR A 95 -5.08 5.09 5.95
C THR A 95 -5.50 6.18 4.96
N HIS A 96 -5.54 7.42 5.43
CA HIS A 96 -5.67 8.62 4.60
C HIS A 96 -4.32 9.10 4.03
N ASN A 97 -3.20 8.58 4.52
CA ASN A 97 -1.88 8.82 3.98
C ASN A 97 -1.70 8.03 2.67
N LEU A 98 -1.99 8.70 1.53
CA LEU A 98 -1.97 8.06 0.22
C LEU A 98 -0.61 7.46 -0.15
N ASN A 99 0.49 8.08 0.26
CA ASN A 99 1.83 7.56 0.00
C ASN A 99 2.06 6.25 0.76
N ALA A 100 1.69 6.22 2.03
CA ALA A 100 1.75 5.00 2.83
C ALA A 100 0.82 3.92 2.28
N ALA A 101 -0.43 4.27 1.91
CA ALA A 101 -1.36 3.33 1.30
C ALA A 101 -0.78 2.67 0.04
N CYS A 102 -0.19 3.46 -0.87
CA CYS A 102 0.44 2.93 -2.08
C CYS A 102 1.59 1.97 -1.77
N LEU A 103 2.46 2.32 -0.80
CA LEU A 103 3.58 1.48 -0.40
C LEU A 103 3.10 0.17 0.26
N MET A 104 2.15 0.25 1.19
CA MET A 104 1.59 -0.93 1.86
C MET A 104 0.98 -1.90 0.84
N VAL A 105 0.15 -1.40 -0.07
CA VAL A 105 -0.46 -2.21 -1.13
C VAL A 105 0.59 -2.85 -2.01
N LEU A 106 1.55 -2.06 -2.52
CA LEU A 106 2.61 -2.57 -3.38
C LEU A 106 3.39 -3.72 -2.73
N HIS A 107 3.81 -3.56 -1.47
CA HIS A 107 4.58 -4.57 -0.76
C HIS A 107 3.76 -5.86 -0.53
N LEU A 108 2.50 -5.73 -0.11
CA LEU A 108 1.62 -6.87 0.12
C LEU A 108 1.32 -7.63 -1.19
N GLU A 109 1.03 -6.91 -2.29
CA GLU A 109 0.79 -7.53 -3.60
C GLU A 109 2.04 -8.26 -4.14
N VAL A 110 3.23 -7.67 -3.96
CA VAL A 110 4.50 -8.31 -4.37
C VAL A 110 4.70 -9.63 -3.63
N MET A 111 4.29 -9.72 -2.38
CA MET A 111 4.35 -10.96 -1.58
C MET A 111 3.21 -11.94 -1.92
N GLY A 112 2.26 -11.54 -2.74
CA GLY A 112 1.15 -12.38 -3.21
C GLY A 112 -0.06 -12.39 -2.29
N TYR A 113 -0.18 -11.43 -1.37
CA TYR A 113 -1.39 -11.23 -0.58
C TYR A 113 -2.48 -10.55 -1.40
N GLU A 114 -3.75 -10.85 -1.08
CA GLU A 114 -4.90 -10.13 -1.61
C GLU A 114 -5.11 -8.86 -0.79
N VAL A 115 -5.00 -7.68 -1.44
CA VAL A 115 -5.06 -6.39 -0.72
C VAL A 115 -5.96 -5.38 -1.42
N ARG A 116 -6.59 -4.50 -0.64
CA ARG A 116 -7.41 -3.39 -1.11
C ARG A 116 -7.22 -2.14 -0.25
N VAL A 117 -7.35 -0.97 -0.88
CA VAL A 117 -7.47 0.30 -0.15
C VAL A 117 -8.95 0.56 0.14
N ARG A 118 -9.25 0.86 1.40
CA ARG A 118 -10.61 1.18 1.88
C ARG A 118 -10.54 2.33 2.89
N PRO A 119 -10.41 3.58 2.44
CA PRO A 119 -10.29 4.73 3.34
C PRO A 119 -11.51 4.84 4.27
N PHE A 120 -11.30 5.27 5.51
CA PHE A 120 -12.39 5.54 6.45
C PHE A 120 -13.36 6.58 5.88
N GLY A 121 -14.66 6.41 6.16
CA GLY A 121 -15.70 7.31 5.68
C GLY A 121 -16.15 7.06 4.23
N ALA A 122 -15.47 6.22 3.47
CA ALA A 122 -16.07 5.68 2.27
C ALA A 122 -17.24 4.77 2.68
N ALA A 123 -18.46 5.11 2.26
CA ALA A 123 -19.62 4.27 2.52
C ALA A 123 -19.28 2.82 2.16
N LEU A 124 -19.50 1.91 3.12
CA LEU A 124 -19.17 0.49 3.00
C LEU A 124 -20.09 -0.20 1.98
N ALA A 125 -20.00 0.22 0.70
CA ALA A 125 -20.50 -0.62 -0.36
C ALA A 125 -19.67 -1.92 -0.30
N GLN A 126 -20.26 -2.98 0.25
CA GLN A 126 -19.65 -4.30 0.20
C GLN A 126 -19.29 -4.58 -1.27
N PRO A 127 -18.01 -4.63 -1.64
CA PRO A 127 -17.67 -5.03 -2.99
C PRO A 127 -18.09 -6.49 -3.11
N ALA A 128 -18.97 -6.77 -4.06
CA ALA A 128 -19.25 -8.14 -4.46
C ALA A 128 -17.92 -8.89 -4.55
N ARG A 129 -17.80 -10.07 -3.89
CA ARG A 129 -16.60 -10.90 -3.95
C ARG A 129 -16.20 -11.06 -5.41
N PRO A 130 -15.15 -10.44 -5.92
CA PRO A 130 -14.76 -10.61 -7.29
C PRO A 130 -14.25 -12.04 -7.45
N GLY A 131 -14.83 -12.73 -8.40
CA GLY A 131 -14.21 -13.95 -8.90
C GLY A 131 -12.74 -13.63 -9.22
N ARG A 132 -11.85 -14.55 -8.87
CA ARG A 132 -10.38 -14.46 -8.97
C ARG A 132 -9.91 -13.78 -10.26
N LEU A 133 -9.86 -12.46 -10.27
CA LEU A 133 -9.05 -11.71 -11.21
C LEU A 133 -7.61 -11.83 -10.71
N ARG A 134 -6.85 -12.70 -11.38
CA ARG A 134 -5.40 -12.80 -11.16
C ARG A 134 -4.81 -11.41 -11.39
N SER A 135 -4.29 -10.77 -10.31
CA SER A 135 -3.68 -9.47 -10.41
C SER A 135 -2.57 -9.48 -11.47
N LEU A 136 -2.43 -8.39 -12.20
CA LEU A 136 -1.36 -8.24 -13.21
C LEU A 136 0.03 -8.38 -12.55
N ALA A 137 0.16 -7.97 -11.28
CA ALA A 137 1.36 -8.15 -10.46
C ALA A 137 1.70 -9.63 -10.26
N GLY A 138 0.71 -10.50 -9.99
CA GLY A 138 0.93 -11.94 -9.87
C GLY A 138 1.47 -12.60 -11.15
N ARG A 139 1.20 -12.02 -12.32
CA ARG A 139 1.76 -12.47 -13.61
C ARG A 139 3.22 -12.04 -13.79
N ALA A 140 3.56 -10.81 -13.37
CA ALA A 140 4.93 -10.30 -13.43
C ALA A 140 5.88 -11.07 -12.49
N ILE A 141 5.43 -11.37 -11.27
CA ILE A 141 6.23 -12.12 -10.28
C ILE A 141 6.44 -13.56 -10.74
N ARG A 142 5.44 -14.21 -11.35
CA ARG A 142 5.60 -15.56 -11.89
C ARG A 142 6.61 -15.58 -13.04
N TRP A 143 6.63 -14.53 -13.86
CA TRP A 143 7.60 -14.36 -14.93
C TRP A 143 9.03 -14.17 -14.40
N LEU A 144 9.23 -13.37 -13.34
CA LEU A 144 10.52 -13.18 -12.67
C LEU A 144 11.04 -14.47 -12.00
N ARG A 145 10.14 -15.31 -11.46
CA ARG A 145 10.50 -16.59 -10.83
C ARG A 145 10.79 -17.73 -11.84
N SER A 146 10.23 -17.67 -13.04
CA SER A 146 10.41 -18.71 -14.07
C SER A 146 11.78 -18.69 -14.73
N GLY A 147 12.60 -17.65 -14.52
CA GLY A 147 13.95 -17.57 -15.08
C GLY A 147 14.01 -17.52 -16.61
N ASP A 148 12.87 -17.39 -17.29
CA ASP A 148 12.79 -17.40 -18.74
C ASP A 148 13.19 -16.04 -19.33
N LYS A 149 14.49 -15.83 -19.49
CA LYS A 149 15.09 -14.61 -20.06
C LYS A 149 14.94 -14.48 -21.59
N ARG A 150 14.15 -15.33 -22.25
CA ARG A 150 14.16 -15.46 -23.73
C ARG A 150 13.10 -14.64 -24.46
N ARG A 151 12.52 -13.57 -23.90
CA ARG A 151 11.65 -12.65 -24.67
C ARG A 151 11.73 -11.20 -24.18
N MET A 152 12.89 -10.60 -24.30
CA MET A 152 12.98 -9.16 -24.57
C MET A 152 13.60 -8.99 -25.94
N ALA A 153 12.76 -8.95 -26.97
CA ALA A 153 13.18 -8.36 -28.24
C ALA A 153 13.39 -6.85 -27.98
N PRO A 154 14.49 -6.26 -28.46
CA PRO A 154 14.67 -4.81 -28.37
C PRO A 154 13.53 -4.15 -29.14
N VAL A 155 12.93 -3.11 -28.53
CA VAL A 155 12.05 -2.19 -29.24
C VAL A 155 12.95 -1.47 -30.23
N ASP A 156 12.69 -1.69 -31.49
CA ASP A 156 13.37 -1.04 -32.61
C ASP A 156 12.99 0.46 -32.58
N ASP A 157 13.96 1.30 -32.18
CA ASP A 157 13.88 2.77 -32.21
C ASP A 157 14.09 3.28 -33.66
N GLY A 158 13.33 2.77 -34.59
CA GLY A 158 13.26 3.26 -35.96
C GLY A 158 12.16 4.31 -36.09
N ASP A 159 12.50 5.57 -35.86
CA ASP A 159 12.05 6.73 -36.63
C ASP A 159 12.59 8.04 -36.00
N ARG A 160 13.86 8.31 -36.26
CA ARG A 160 14.37 9.68 -36.24
C ARG A 160 14.20 10.26 -37.63
N VAL A 161 13.08 10.90 -37.87
CA VAL A 161 12.95 11.85 -38.98
C VAL A 161 13.42 13.21 -38.50
N GLY A 162 14.42 13.73 -39.24
CA GLY A 162 15.06 15.00 -38.99
C GLY A 162 14.14 16.20 -39.21
N ALA A 163 14.46 17.26 -38.50
CA ALA A 163 14.25 18.62 -38.94
C ALA A 163 15.36 19.52 -38.37
N SER A 164 16.15 20.01 -39.21
CA SER A 164 17.09 21.13 -39.08
C SER A 164 16.35 22.43 -38.79
N GLU A 165 17.05 23.32 -38.09
CA GLU A 165 17.11 24.78 -38.24
C GLU A 165 17.28 25.40 -36.86
N GLY A 166 18.44 25.93 -36.51
CA GLY A 166 18.83 27.29 -36.80
C GLY A 166 18.38 28.17 -35.62
N HIS A 167 19.19 28.26 -34.53
CA HIS A 167 19.08 29.43 -33.65
C HIS A 167 20.50 29.89 -33.29
N GLU A 168 20.82 31.12 -33.75
CA GLU A 168 22.04 31.88 -33.49
C GLU A 168 22.20 32.21 -32.00
N PRO A 169 23.44 32.36 -31.50
CA PRO A 169 23.69 32.77 -30.13
C PRO A 169 23.51 34.28 -29.96
N VAL A 170 22.68 34.69 -29.02
CA VAL A 170 22.52 36.08 -28.58
C VAL A 170 23.66 36.41 -27.61
N ASP A 171 24.50 37.33 -28.08
CA ASP A 171 25.63 37.95 -27.37
C ASP A 171 25.09 38.94 -26.30
N LEU A 172 25.23 38.60 -25.03
CA LEU A 172 24.90 39.51 -23.90
C LEU A 172 26.18 40.19 -23.41
N LYS A 173 26.39 41.39 -23.94
CA LYS A 173 27.40 42.36 -23.49
C LYS A 173 27.19 42.74 -22.01
N SER A 174 28.30 42.66 -21.33
CA SER A 174 28.65 43.27 -20.06
C SER A 174 28.17 44.71 -19.88
N GLY A 175 27.53 45.01 -18.79
CA GLY A 175 27.28 46.36 -18.26
C GLY A 175 27.74 46.41 -16.80
N GLY A 176 28.78 47.18 -16.58
CA GLY A 176 29.45 47.34 -15.32
C GLY A 176 28.77 48.25 -14.29
N PRO A 177 29.42 48.51 -13.16
CA PRO A 177 28.78 49.00 -11.94
C PRO A 177 28.77 50.52 -11.86
N GLY A 178 27.72 51.07 -11.28
CA GLY A 178 27.62 52.47 -10.87
C GLY A 178 27.47 52.61 -9.35
N PRO A 179 28.10 53.59 -8.74
CA PRO A 179 28.20 53.71 -7.30
C PRO A 179 27.21 54.73 -6.68
N GLY A 180 26.96 54.57 -5.42
CA GLY A 180 26.77 55.72 -4.48
C GLY A 180 25.35 56.16 -4.19
N GLY A 181 25.10 56.40 -2.92
CA GLY A 181 23.97 57.23 -2.43
C GLY A 181 23.61 56.96 -1.00
N ASP A 182 24.34 57.60 -0.09
CA ASP A 182 23.94 57.92 1.29
C ASP A 182 22.46 58.35 1.42
N ARG A 183 21.80 57.83 2.43
CA ARG A 183 21.22 58.57 3.59
C ARG A 183 20.45 57.64 4.50
#